data_e4fc643b50bc3940b39e33f81323513c
#
_entry.id   e4fc643b50bc3940b39e33f81323513c
#
_cell.length_a   1.000
_cell.length_b   1.000
_cell.length_c   1.000
_cell.angle_alpha   90.00
_cell.angle_beta   90.00
_cell.angle_gamma   90.00
#
_symmetry.space_group_name_H-M   'P 1'
#
loop_
_entity.id
_entity.type
_entity.pdbx_description
1 polymer ?
#
loop_
_entity_poly.entity_id
_entity_poly.type
_entity_poly.pdbx_seq_one_letter_code
_entity_poly.pdbx_strand_id
1 'polypeptide(L)'
;NNRKNMAAYEKQLEQLEEKLDELAEIRLELEERKEHFLSGNKKYELLLKTMDKLQQAKDTLTARYIEPVQKGFTKYYQMVDGGDAKDYRFDAGVNLTVEEMGMPREIRFLSEGRKDLAGICARMAMVDAMYEKDKPFLVFDDSFVNLDDEKMRHALTFLKEVGKEYQVIYFTCRENRKA
;
A
#
# COMPACT_ATOMS: atom_id res chain seq x y z
N ASN A 1 26.62 -83.22 -11.85
CA ASN A 1 26.02 -82.25 -10.88
C ASN A 1 26.82 -80.95 -10.74
N ASN A 2 28.14 -80.98 -10.60
CA ASN A 2 28.96 -79.75 -10.38
C ASN A 2 28.84 -78.72 -11.54
N ARG A 3 28.84 -79.13 -12.81
CA ARG A 3 28.70 -78.23 -13.95
C ARG A 3 27.34 -77.51 -14.00
N LYS A 4 26.25 -78.18 -13.61
CA LYS A 4 24.96 -77.55 -13.52
C LYS A 4 24.84 -76.55 -12.40
N ASN A 5 25.47 -76.80 -11.27
CA ASN A 5 25.52 -75.88 -10.15
C ASN A 5 26.40 -74.64 -10.46
N MET A 6 27.51 -74.82 -11.17
CA MET A 6 28.34 -73.68 -11.63
C MET A 6 27.55 -72.76 -12.57
N ALA A 7 26.87 -73.28 -13.59
CA ALA A 7 26.07 -72.46 -14.48
C ALA A 7 24.92 -71.74 -13.77
N ALA A 8 24.34 -72.34 -12.73
CA ALA A 8 23.33 -71.67 -11.90
C ALA A 8 23.90 -70.52 -11.05
N TYR A 9 25.08 -70.70 -10.51
CA TYR A 9 25.75 -69.61 -9.77
C TYR A 9 26.26 -68.50 -10.65
N GLU A 10 26.75 -68.77 -11.85
CA GLU A 10 27.16 -67.77 -12.84
C GLU A 10 25.92 -66.89 -13.23
N LYS A 11 24.78 -67.51 -13.48
CA LYS A 11 23.54 -66.75 -13.75
C LYS A 11 23.06 -65.91 -12.57
N GLN A 12 23.22 -66.40 -11.35
CA GLN A 12 22.88 -65.62 -10.16
C GLN A 12 23.86 -64.44 -9.93
N LEU A 13 25.13 -64.60 -10.26
CA LEU A 13 26.12 -63.53 -10.22
C LEU A 13 25.79 -62.44 -11.22
N GLU A 14 25.50 -62.80 -12.48
CA GLU A 14 25.09 -61.85 -13.51
C GLU A 14 23.83 -61.06 -13.12
N GLN A 15 22.83 -61.73 -12.54
CA GLN A 15 21.63 -61.06 -12.02
C GLN A 15 21.88 -60.13 -10.84
N LEU A 16 22.88 -60.44 -9.99
CA LEU A 16 23.25 -59.59 -8.87
C LEU A 16 24.07 -58.38 -9.32
N GLU A 17 24.92 -58.54 -10.32
CA GLU A 17 25.66 -57.45 -10.96
C GLU A 17 24.69 -56.44 -11.62
N GLU A 18 23.73 -56.95 -12.41
CA GLU A 18 22.70 -56.10 -13.04
C GLU A 18 21.89 -55.33 -12.00
N LYS A 19 21.47 -55.93 -10.88
CA LYS A 19 20.79 -55.25 -9.79
C LYS A 19 21.64 -54.24 -9.07
N LEU A 20 22.95 -54.45 -8.96
CA LEU A 20 23.90 -53.51 -8.38
C LEU A 20 24.02 -52.24 -9.24
N ASP A 21 24.05 -52.43 -10.57
CA ASP A 21 24.12 -51.30 -11.49
C ASP A 21 22.81 -50.50 -11.47
N GLU A 22 21.66 -51.16 -11.49
CA GLU A 22 20.33 -50.50 -11.33
C GLU A 22 20.26 -49.70 -10.01
N LEU A 23 20.75 -50.29 -8.91
CA LEU A 23 20.77 -49.58 -7.60
C LEU A 23 21.72 -48.39 -7.60
N ALA A 24 22.85 -48.45 -8.30
CA ALA A 24 23.77 -47.35 -8.44
C ALA A 24 23.18 -46.18 -9.20
N GLU A 25 22.42 -46.44 -10.30
CA GLU A 25 21.71 -45.44 -11.08
C GLU A 25 20.58 -44.77 -10.25
N ILE A 26 19.77 -45.56 -9.55
CA ILE A 26 18.72 -45.04 -8.68
C ILE A 26 19.27 -44.16 -7.56
N ARG A 27 20.43 -44.54 -7.01
CA ARG A 27 21.11 -43.76 -5.97
C ARG A 27 21.60 -42.42 -6.47
N LEU A 28 22.16 -42.38 -7.66
CA LEU A 28 22.55 -41.13 -8.35
C LEU A 28 21.34 -40.21 -8.58
N GLU A 29 20.30 -40.75 -9.14
CA GLU A 29 19.04 -40.00 -9.38
C GLU A 29 18.44 -39.46 -8.06
N LEU A 30 18.50 -40.25 -6.99
CA LEU A 30 18.03 -39.84 -5.68
C LEU A 30 18.82 -38.64 -5.12
N GLU A 31 20.15 -38.66 -5.23
CA GLU A 31 21.00 -37.56 -4.77
C GLU A 31 20.74 -36.28 -5.59
N GLU A 32 20.60 -36.35 -6.92
CA GLU A 32 20.24 -35.21 -7.75
C GLU A 32 18.89 -34.61 -7.36
N ARG A 33 17.87 -35.46 -7.18
CA ARG A 33 16.53 -35.00 -6.76
C ARG A 33 16.58 -34.36 -5.38
N LYS A 34 17.37 -34.87 -4.48
CA LYS A 34 17.55 -34.35 -3.13
C LYS A 34 18.23 -32.97 -3.12
N GLU A 35 19.28 -32.80 -3.93
CA GLU A 35 19.92 -31.49 -4.11
C GLU A 35 18.95 -30.45 -4.70
N HIS A 36 18.20 -30.84 -5.72
CA HIS A 36 17.20 -29.96 -6.33
C HIS A 36 16.12 -29.57 -5.32
N PHE A 37 15.63 -30.52 -4.53
CA PHE A 37 14.66 -30.24 -3.47
C PHE A 37 15.20 -29.28 -2.40
N LEU A 38 16.42 -29.51 -1.93
CA LEU A 38 17.08 -28.65 -0.92
C LEU A 38 17.28 -27.23 -1.45
N SER A 39 17.71 -27.11 -2.70
CA SER A 39 17.86 -25.81 -3.38
C SER A 39 16.51 -25.09 -3.50
N GLY A 40 15.48 -25.79 -3.95
CA GLY A 40 14.12 -25.28 -4.05
C GLY A 40 13.56 -24.81 -2.71
N ASN A 41 13.76 -25.60 -1.67
CA ASN A 41 13.31 -25.28 -0.32
C ASN A 41 14.00 -24.03 0.25
N LYS A 42 15.32 -23.89 0.06
CA LYS A 42 16.06 -22.67 0.44
C LYS A 42 15.51 -21.43 -0.25
N LYS A 43 15.22 -21.54 -1.56
CA LYS A 43 14.63 -20.44 -2.34
C LYS A 43 13.24 -20.07 -1.83
N TYR A 44 12.41 -21.06 -1.52
CA TYR A 44 11.09 -20.87 -0.94
C TYR A 44 11.14 -20.14 0.42
N GLU A 45 12.01 -20.59 1.33
CA GLU A 45 12.21 -19.94 2.63
C GLU A 45 12.67 -18.48 2.49
N LEU A 46 13.57 -18.21 1.53
CA LEU A 46 14.03 -16.86 1.25
C LEU A 46 12.86 -15.96 0.76
N LEU A 47 12.03 -16.49 -0.14
CA LEU A 47 10.86 -15.76 -0.62
C LEU A 47 9.87 -15.44 0.50
N LEU A 48 9.59 -16.39 1.39
CA LEU A 48 8.72 -16.16 2.54
C LEU A 48 9.26 -15.05 3.46
N LYS A 49 10.56 -15.09 3.77
CA LYS A 49 11.22 -14.05 4.58
C LYS A 49 11.17 -12.68 3.89
N THR A 50 11.34 -12.66 2.58
CA THR A 50 11.27 -11.42 1.79
C THR A 50 9.85 -10.84 1.81
N MET A 51 8.83 -11.67 1.63
CA MET A 51 7.43 -11.25 1.72
C MET A 51 7.09 -10.66 3.10
N ASP A 52 7.52 -11.32 4.17
CA ASP A 52 7.32 -10.83 5.54
C ASP A 52 7.97 -9.45 5.75
N LYS A 53 9.23 -9.28 5.30
CA LYS A 53 9.93 -8.00 5.40
C LYS A 53 9.27 -6.89 4.57
N LEU A 54 8.77 -7.20 3.39
CA LEU A 54 8.03 -6.25 2.56
C LEU A 54 6.71 -5.85 3.23
N GLN A 55 5.99 -6.80 3.83
CA GLN A 55 4.77 -6.50 4.57
C GLN A 55 5.05 -5.61 5.79
N GLN A 56 6.07 -5.92 6.59
CA GLN A 56 6.48 -5.10 7.72
C GLN A 56 6.87 -3.67 7.29
N ALA A 57 7.59 -3.53 6.18
CA ALA A 57 7.95 -2.22 5.65
C ALA A 57 6.72 -1.43 5.19
N LYS A 58 5.78 -2.08 4.51
CA LYS A 58 4.51 -1.49 4.10
C LYS A 58 3.69 -1.00 5.31
N ASP A 59 3.54 -1.85 6.34
CA ASP A 59 2.77 -1.51 7.54
C ASP A 59 3.40 -0.33 8.29
N THR A 60 4.73 -0.32 8.40
CA THR A 60 5.48 0.80 9.00
C THR A 60 5.29 2.10 8.21
N LEU A 61 5.34 2.03 6.88
CA LEU A 61 5.12 3.19 6.02
C LEU A 61 3.69 3.73 6.19
N THR A 62 2.70 2.83 6.19
CA THR A 62 1.29 3.18 6.37
C THR A 62 1.06 3.87 7.71
N ALA A 63 1.51 3.27 8.81
CA ALA A 63 1.35 3.84 10.13
C ALA A 63 2.05 5.20 10.27
N ARG A 64 3.23 5.37 9.67
CA ARG A 64 4.02 6.59 9.82
C ARG A 64 3.53 7.75 8.97
N TYR A 65 3.02 7.50 7.77
CA TYR A 65 2.71 8.56 6.81
C TYR A 65 1.23 8.62 6.43
N ILE A 66 0.59 7.49 6.19
CA ILE A 66 -0.79 7.48 5.69
C ILE A 66 -1.80 7.77 6.81
N GLU A 67 -1.64 7.16 7.97
CA GLU A 67 -2.58 7.39 9.09
C GLU A 67 -2.62 8.84 9.58
N PRO A 68 -1.50 9.56 9.78
CA PRO A 68 -1.55 10.98 10.12
C PRO A 68 -2.26 11.82 9.06
N VAL A 69 -1.98 11.57 7.76
CA VAL A 69 -2.63 12.27 6.65
C VAL A 69 -4.13 11.95 6.62
N GLN A 70 -4.52 10.69 6.81
CA GLN A 70 -5.93 10.28 6.86
C GLN A 70 -6.68 10.98 8.01
N LYS A 71 -6.07 11.05 9.20
CA LYS A 71 -6.64 11.74 10.36
C LYS A 71 -6.77 13.24 10.12
N GLY A 72 -5.72 13.87 9.60
CA GLY A 72 -5.73 15.28 9.24
C GLY A 72 -6.80 15.60 8.19
N PHE A 73 -6.90 14.78 7.15
CA PHE A 73 -7.93 14.92 6.13
C PHE A 73 -9.33 14.86 6.72
N THR A 74 -9.62 13.88 7.56
CA THR A 74 -10.92 13.72 8.21
C THR A 74 -11.26 14.96 9.04
N LYS A 75 -10.31 15.48 9.83
CA LYS A 75 -10.45 16.72 10.62
C LYS A 75 -10.86 17.89 9.72
N TYR A 76 -10.10 18.15 8.65
CA TYR A 76 -10.33 19.30 7.79
C TYR A 76 -11.60 19.16 6.92
N TYR A 77 -11.87 17.96 6.41
CA TYR A 77 -13.06 17.70 5.61
C TYR A 77 -14.34 17.93 6.42
N GLN A 78 -14.39 17.47 7.66
CA GLN A 78 -15.53 17.71 8.56
C GLN A 78 -15.76 19.20 8.85
N MET A 79 -14.68 19.99 8.95
CA MET A 79 -14.80 21.45 9.17
C MET A 79 -15.46 22.17 7.99
N VAL A 80 -15.24 21.73 6.76
CA VAL A 80 -15.69 22.45 5.56
C VAL A 80 -16.97 21.85 4.97
N ASP A 81 -17.10 20.54 4.89
CA ASP A 81 -18.29 19.88 4.33
C ASP A 81 -19.39 19.66 5.38
N GLY A 82 -19.02 19.63 6.67
CA GLY A 82 -19.93 19.25 7.76
C GLY A 82 -20.32 17.77 7.72
N GLY A 83 -19.90 17.03 6.71
CA GLY A 83 -20.20 15.64 6.48
C GLY A 83 -19.15 14.68 7.04
N ASP A 84 -19.45 13.38 6.95
CA ASP A 84 -18.54 12.33 7.37
C ASP A 84 -17.51 12.02 6.26
N ALA A 85 -16.24 12.06 6.59
CA ALA A 85 -15.15 11.72 5.68
C ALA A 85 -14.85 10.21 5.64
N LYS A 86 -15.74 9.37 6.16
CA LYS A 86 -15.53 7.91 6.28
C LYS A 86 -15.31 7.21 4.96
N ASP A 87 -15.90 7.74 3.88
CA ASP A 87 -15.80 7.14 2.56
C ASP A 87 -14.50 7.49 1.83
N TYR A 88 -13.73 8.45 2.36
CA TYR A 88 -12.45 8.85 1.77
C TYR A 88 -11.29 8.05 2.34
N ARG A 89 -10.42 7.55 1.46
CA ARG A 89 -9.24 6.75 1.83
C ARG A 89 -8.01 7.18 1.04
N PHE A 90 -6.88 7.20 1.73
CA PHE A 90 -5.58 7.32 1.08
C PHE A 90 -4.97 5.92 0.86
N ASP A 91 -4.48 5.68 -0.36
CA ASP A 91 -3.69 4.49 -0.66
C ASP A 91 -2.22 4.66 -0.24
N ALA A 92 -1.42 3.61 -0.42
CA ALA A 92 0.00 3.64 -0.10
C ALA A 92 0.82 4.64 -0.95
N GLY A 93 0.28 5.10 -2.07
CA GLY A 93 0.85 6.15 -2.92
C GLY A 93 0.35 7.55 -2.56
N VAL A 94 -0.40 7.71 -1.45
CA VAL A 94 -1.03 8.97 -1.02
C VAL A 94 -2.08 9.48 -2.02
N ASN A 95 -2.62 8.60 -2.87
CA ASN A 95 -3.73 8.95 -3.73
C ASN A 95 -5.05 8.86 -2.95
N LEU A 96 -5.89 9.87 -3.11
CA LEU A 96 -7.19 9.93 -2.45
C LEU A 96 -8.25 9.27 -3.32
N THR A 97 -9.01 8.35 -2.72
CA THR A 97 -10.17 7.71 -3.32
C THR A 97 -11.40 7.91 -2.43
N VAL A 98 -12.59 7.81 -3.01
CA VAL A 98 -13.85 7.83 -2.28
C VAL A 98 -14.61 6.54 -2.55
N GLU A 99 -15.21 5.97 -1.51
CA GLU A 99 -16.07 4.80 -1.65
C GLU A 99 -17.50 5.25 -1.93
N GLU A 100 -18.01 4.90 -3.10
CA GLU A 100 -19.41 5.12 -3.48
C GLU A 100 -20.05 3.77 -3.84
N MET A 101 -21.16 3.44 -3.19
CA MET A 101 -21.88 2.17 -3.40
C MET A 101 -20.99 0.90 -3.24
N GLY A 102 -20.05 0.94 -2.27
CA GLY A 102 -19.15 -0.17 -2.01
C GLY A 102 -18.01 -0.34 -3.01
N MET A 103 -17.78 0.65 -3.90
CA MET A 103 -16.68 0.63 -4.86
C MET A 103 -15.78 1.86 -4.69
N PRO A 104 -14.44 1.68 -4.68
CA PRO A 104 -13.52 2.79 -4.66
C PRO A 104 -13.54 3.52 -6.00
N ARG A 105 -13.73 4.84 -5.96
CA ARG A 105 -13.67 5.74 -7.11
C ARG A 105 -12.59 6.79 -6.91
N GLU A 106 -11.92 7.16 -7.98
CA GLU A 106 -10.98 8.27 -7.93
C GLU A 106 -11.73 9.60 -7.78
N ILE A 107 -11.16 10.54 -7.04
CA ILE A 107 -11.76 11.87 -6.78
C ILE A 107 -12.03 12.67 -8.07
N ARG A 108 -11.36 12.36 -9.18
CA ARG A 108 -11.59 13.03 -10.48
C ARG A 108 -13.03 12.87 -11.01
N PHE A 109 -13.77 11.89 -10.53
CA PHE A 109 -15.17 11.66 -10.93
C PHE A 109 -16.19 12.38 -10.05
N LEU A 110 -15.75 13.11 -9.03
CA LEU A 110 -16.60 13.95 -8.20
C LEU A 110 -16.95 15.26 -8.91
N SER A 111 -17.94 15.98 -8.39
CA SER A 111 -18.20 17.37 -8.82
C SER A 111 -17.01 18.27 -8.54
N GLU A 112 -16.84 19.34 -9.33
CA GLU A 112 -15.69 20.26 -9.18
C GLU A 112 -15.57 20.78 -7.75
N GLY A 113 -16.67 21.26 -7.14
CA GLY A 113 -16.62 21.72 -5.76
C GLY A 113 -16.19 20.66 -4.74
N ARG A 114 -16.62 19.41 -4.90
CA ARG A 114 -16.17 18.29 -4.03
C ARG A 114 -14.70 17.94 -4.27
N LYS A 115 -14.23 18.01 -5.51
CA LYS A 115 -12.82 17.78 -5.84
C LYS A 115 -11.93 18.84 -5.21
N ASP A 116 -12.29 20.12 -5.37
CA ASP A 116 -11.52 21.22 -4.83
C ASP A 116 -11.45 21.13 -3.30
N LEU A 117 -12.60 20.85 -2.67
CA LEU A 117 -12.69 20.69 -1.24
C LEU A 117 -11.81 19.54 -0.74
N ALA A 118 -11.97 18.35 -1.33
CA ALA A 118 -11.16 17.19 -0.97
C ALA A 118 -9.67 17.44 -1.22
N GLY A 119 -9.32 18.12 -2.32
CA GLY A 119 -7.94 18.50 -2.64
C GLY A 119 -7.33 19.47 -1.62
N ILE A 120 -8.08 20.46 -1.16
CA ILE A 120 -7.63 21.39 -0.11
C ILE A 120 -7.40 20.65 1.21
N CYS A 121 -8.38 19.85 1.63
CA CYS A 121 -8.27 19.07 2.87
C CYS A 121 -7.11 18.08 2.84
N ALA A 122 -6.86 17.43 1.70
CA ALA A 122 -5.71 16.53 1.53
C ALA A 122 -4.37 17.28 1.65
N ARG A 123 -4.24 18.44 0.99
CA ARG A 123 -3.03 19.27 1.10
C ARG A 123 -2.79 19.75 2.53
N MET A 124 -3.82 20.21 3.22
CA MET A 124 -3.71 20.60 4.62
C MET A 124 -3.27 19.46 5.52
N ALA A 125 -3.84 18.27 5.32
CA ALA A 125 -3.44 17.07 6.06
C ALA A 125 -1.97 16.68 5.82
N MET A 126 -1.50 16.82 4.58
CA MET A 126 -0.09 16.58 4.24
C MET A 126 0.82 17.62 4.89
N VAL A 127 0.44 18.91 4.88
CA VAL A 127 1.21 19.97 5.53
C VAL A 127 1.32 19.71 7.03
N ASP A 128 0.22 19.35 7.71
CA ASP A 128 0.24 18.99 9.13
C ASP A 128 1.17 17.80 9.41
N ALA A 129 1.14 16.77 8.56
CA ALA A 129 1.99 15.58 8.71
C ALA A 129 3.47 15.87 8.46
N MET A 130 3.79 16.87 7.62
CA MET A 130 5.17 17.23 7.27
C MET A 130 5.79 18.26 8.21
N TYR A 131 4.98 19.14 8.78
CA TYR A 131 5.44 20.30 9.56
C TYR A 131 4.81 20.34 10.96
N GLU A 132 5.36 19.55 11.87
CA GLU A 132 4.85 19.50 13.25
C GLU A 132 5.15 20.77 14.06
N LYS A 133 6.33 21.38 13.86
CA LYS A 133 6.81 22.51 14.67
C LYS A 133 6.88 23.83 13.89
N ASP A 134 7.58 23.81 12.76
CA ASP A 134 7.82 25.02 11.97
C ASP A 134 6.77 25.14 10.87
N LYS A 135 5.57 25.60 11.24
CA LYS A 135 4.41 25.69 10.35
C LYS A 135 4.68 26.71 9.21
N PRO A 136 4.55 26.32 7.92
CA PRO A 136 4.72 27.23 6.79
C PRO A 136 3.56 28.22 6.72
N PHE A 137 3.73 29.32 6.00
CA PHE A 137 2.60 30.14 5.59
C PHE A 137 1.81 29.47 4.48
N LEU A 138 0.51 29.71 4.43
CA LEU A 138 -0.42 29.13 3.49
C LEU A 138 -0.98 30.20 2.56
N VAL A 139 -1.02 29.93 1.26
CA VAL A 139 -1.61 30.81 0.26
C VAL A 139 -2.80 30.12 -0.38
N PHE A 140 -3.95 30.75 -0.30
CA PHE A 140 -5.17 30.33 -0.98
C PHE A 140 -5.53 31.40 -2.02
N ASP A 141 -5.50 31.04 -3.30
CA ASP A 141 -5.83 31.91 -4.41
C ASP A 141 -7.10 31.40 -5.10
N ASP A 142 -8.20 32.11 -4.92
CA ASP A 142 -9.54 31.78 -5.39
C ASP A 142 -9.95 30.30 -5.16
N SER A 143 -9.38 29.67 -4.13
CA SER A 143 -9.41 28.21 -3.90
C SER A 143 -10.83 27.65 -3.66
N PHE A 144 -11.81 28.51 -3.38
CA PHE A 144 -13.18 28.11 -3.05
C PHE A 144 -14.20 28.57 -4.11
N VAL A 145 -13.74 28.84 -5.35
CA VAL A 145 -14.59 29.43 -6.40
C VAL A 145 -15.77 28.54 -6.80
N ASN A 146 -15.63 27.22 -6.70
CA ASN A 146 -16.63 26.23 -7.11
C ASN A 146 -17.55 25.78 -5.97
N LEU A 147 -17.47 26.41 -4.79
CA LEU A 147 -18.35 26.10 -3.66
C LEU A 147 -19.65 26.92 -3.74
N ASP A 148 -20.75 26.29 -3.30
CA ASP A 148 -22.01 26.96 -3.03
C ASP A 148 -21.92 27.88 -1.80
N ASP A 149 -22.94 28.72 -1.57
CA ASP A 149 -22.87 29.71 -0.49
C ASP A 149 -22.86 29.09 0.90
N GLU A 150 -23.39 27.90 1.11
CA GLU A 150 -23.37 27.20 2.40
C GLU A 150 -21.95 26.67 2.69
N LYS A 151 -21.37 25.95 1.74
CA LYS A 151 -20.01 25.45 1.84
C LYS A 151 -18.97 26.58 1.89
N MET A 152 -19.26 27.68 1.23
CA MET A 152 -18.41 28.88 1.32
C MET A 152 -18.36 29.45 2.73
N ARG A 153 -19.48 29.49 3.46
CA ARG A 153 -19.48 29.93 4.87
C ARG A 153 -18.64 29.02 5.75
N HIS A 154 -18.74 27.70 5.52
CA HIS A 154 -17.90 26.73 6.21
C HIS A 154 -16.42 26.90 5.86
N ALA A 155 -16.10 27.14 4.59
CA ALA A 155 -14.73 27.39 4.13
C ALA A 155 -14.12 28.65 4.78
N LEU A 156 -14.88 29.73 4.94
CA LEU A 156 -14.43 30.92 5.66
C LEU A 156 -14.19 30.64 7.15
N THR A 157 -15.05 29.83 7.76
CA THR A 157 -14.86 29.39 9.14
C THR A 157 -13.61 28.51 9.27
N PHE A 158 -13.40 27.61 8.32
CA PHE A 158 -12.19 26.79 8.23
C PHE A 158 -10.92 27.65 8.12
N LEU A 159 -10.91 28.67 7.25
CA LEU A 159 -9.76 29.59 7.12
C LEU A 159 -9.47 30.31 8.46
N LYS A 160 -10.49 30.71 9.21
CA LYS A 160 -10.30 31.32 10.55
C LYS A 160 -9.73 30.35 11.57
N GLU A 161 -10.17 29.10 11.56
CA GLU A 161 -9.63 28.07 12.45
C GLU A 161 -8.17 27.72 12.09
N VAL A 162 -7.88 27.53 10.80
CA VAL A 162 -6.53 27.29 10.31
C VAL A 162 -5.61 28.48 10.62
N GLY A 163 -6.13 29.71 10.50
CA GLY A 163 -5.41 30.95 10.83
C GLY A 163 -4.97 31.09 12.29
N LYS A 164 -5.48 30.26 13.21
CA LYS A 164 -4.99 30.20 14.61
C LYS A 164 -3.63 29.50 14.72
N GLU A 165 -3.34 28.59 13.80
CA GLU A 165 -2.12 27.77 13.82
C GLU A 165 -1.13 28.15 12.69
N TYR A 166 -1.64 28.71 11.59
CA TYR A 166 -0.89 29.05 10.39
C TYR A 166 -1.03 30.52 10.03
N GLN A 167 0.00 31.11 9.43
CA GLN A 167 -0.17 32.37 8.71
C GLN A 167 -0.88 32.08 7.38
N VAL A 168 -2.09 32.62 7.22
CA VAL A 168 -2.92 32.41 6.02
C VAL A 168 -3.00 33.69 5.19
N ILE A 169 -2.71 33.57 3.90
CA ILE A 169 -2.91 34.61 2.89
C ILE A 169 -4.00 34.11 1.95
N TYR A 170 -5.13 34.85 1.91
CA TYR A 170 -6.28 34.48 1.08
C TYR A 170 -6.54 35.56 0.04
N PHE A 171 -6.40 35.20 -1.22
CA PHE A 171 -6.77 36.05 -2.37
C PHE A 171 -8.15 35.62 -2.88
N THR A 172 -8.99 36.61 -3.16
CA THR A 172 -10.30 36.40 -3.76
C THR A 172 -10.71 37.58 -4.63
N CYS A 173 -11.27 37.26 -5.81
CA CYS A 173 -11.82 38.26 -6.72
C CYS A 173 -13.27 38.68 -6.38
N ARG A 174 -13.92 38.03 -5.40
CA ARG A 174 -15.35 38.24 -5.07
C ARG A 174 -15.48 38.90 -3.70
N GLU A 175 -16.22 40.06 -3.65
CA GLU A 175 -16.41 40.81 -2.41
C GLU A 175 -17.17 40.05 -1.32
N ASN A 176 -18.16 39.23 -1.68
CA ASN A 176 -18.92 38.41 -0.76
C ASN A 176 -18.14 37.20 -0.18
N ARG A 177 -16.87 37.03 -0.54
CA ARG A 177 -15.98 35.94 -0.09
C ARG A 177 -14.82 36.44 0.74
N LYS A 178 -14.88 37.67 1.23
CA LYS A 178 -13.89 38.19 2.18
C LYS A 178 -14.07 37.50 3.54
N ALA A 179 -12.95 36.99 4.14
CA ALA A 179 -12.91 36.27 5.42
C ALA A 179 -13.02 37.24 6.62
#